data_9e30ac11bcef87cc7f1b55966d474e06
#
_entry.id   9e30ac11bcef87cc7f1b55966d474e06
#
_cell.length_a   1.000
_cell.length_b   1.000
_cell.length_c   1.000
_cell.angle_alpha   90.00
_cell.angle_beta   90.00
_cell.angle_gamma   90.00
#
_symmetry.space_group_name_H-M   'P 1'
#
loop_
_entity.id
_entity.type
_entity.pdbx_description
1 polymer ?
#
loop_
_entity_poly.entity_id
_entity_poly.type
_entity_poly.pdbx_seq_one_letter_code
_entity_poly.pdbx_strand_id
1 'polypeptide(L)'
;DLSDRPLRWQGTLHLLVLELILVALFGWWANWPGLGWIVAAYLPIRWLSLAAHEYGHVIGAGLGDMKVRTVSIGTGPSTVIHSHDPELRLGLWPSSGFVLADLRTASDDRRSKLLHATGGPAANLLVLVGLLIWRPGPLGWVAMAVQMVMLLTTLTVAEVRIPGLGDKVP
;
A
#
# COMPACT_ATOMS: atom_id res chain seq x y z
N ASP A 1 -6.73 16.74 17.10
CA ASP A 1 -7.58 16.40 15.96
C ASP A 1 -6.70 16.11 14.76
N LEU A 2 -6.59 14.82 14.37
CA LEU A 2 -5.74 14.38 13.25
C LEU A 2 -6.43 14.56 11.90
N SER A 3 -7.70 14.99 11.90
CA SER A 3 -8.51 15.13 10.68
C SER A 3 -8.10 16.33 9.82
N ASP A 4 -7.39 17.31 10.39
CA ASP A 4 -7.11 18.59 9.73
C ASP A 4 -5.69 18.73 9.18
N ARG A 5 -4.87 17.67 9.25
CA ARG A 5 -3.57 17.73 8.58
C ARG A 5 -3.76 17.45 7.10
N PRO A 6 -3.56 18.44 6.22
CA PRO A 6 -3.56 18.15 4.79
C PRO A 6 -2.46 17.12 4.55
N LEU A 7 -2.86 15.89 4.27
CA LEU A 7 -1.94 14.87 3.76
C LEU A 7 -1.17 15.53 2.62
N ARG A 8 0.16 15.51 2.68
CA ARG A 8 1.02 16.12 1.65
C ARG A 8 0.86 15.36 0.33
N TRP A 9 -0.24 15.60 -0.37
CA TRP A 9 -0.58 14.96 -1.64
C TRP A 9 0.51 15.16 -2.69
N GLN A 10 1.23 16.29 -2.61
CA GLN A 10 2.25 16.62 -3.60
C GLN A 10 3.35 15.56 -3.70
N GLY A 11 3.83 15.03 -2.59
CA GLY A 11 4.84 13.98 -2.59
C GLY A 11 4.35 12.66 -3.17
N THR A 12 3.09 12.29 -2.88
CA THR A 12 2.50 11.04 -3.38
C THR A 12 2.17 11.09 -4.86
N LEU A 13 1.75 12.25 -5.38
CA LEU A 13 1.51 12.42 -6.81
C LEU A 13 2.80 12.32 -7.62
N HIS A 14 3.89 12.93 -7.14
CA HIS A 14 5.20 12.81 -7.80
C HIS A 14 5.67 11.36 -7.89
N LEU A 15 5.46 10.57 -6.84
CA LEU A 15 5.82 9.14 -6.85
C LEU A 15 4.99 8.36 -7.88
N LEU A 16 3.68 8.61 -7.99
CA LEU A 16 2.84 7.97 -9.01
C LEU A 16 3.29 8.36 -10.43
N VAL A 17 3.61 9.62 -10.66
CA VAL A 17 4.11 10.10 -11.97
C VAL A 17 5.44 9.45 -12.28
N LEU A 18 6.37 9.41 -11.33
CA LEU A 18 7.67 8.75 -11.51
C LEU A 18 7.50 7.26 -11.81
N GLU A 19 6.66 6.57 -11.06
CA GLU A 19 6.34 5.15 -11.27
C GLU A 19 5.78 4.90 -12.67
N LEU A 20 4.83 5.74 -13.12
CA LEU A 20 4.27 5.67 -14.46
C LEU A 20 5.32 5.89 -15.55
N ILE A 21 6.21 6.87 -15.35
CA ILE A 21 7.33 7.13 -16.28
C ILE A 21 8.25 5.91 -16.35
N LEU A 22 8.61 5.32 -15.23
CA LEU A 22 9.46 4.12 -15.19
C LEU A 22 8.82 2.93 -15.90
N VAL A 23 7.52 2.70 -15.67
CA VAL A 23 6.77 1.64 -16.36
C VAL A 23 6.71 1.90 -17.87
N ALA A 24 6.48 3.16 -18.27
CA ALA A 24 6.45 3.54 -19.68
C ALA A 24 7.82 3.39 -20.37
N LEU A 25 8.90 3.83 -19.72
CA LEU A 25 10.26 3.68 -20.23
C LEU A 25 10.66 2.21 -20.35
N PHE A 26 10.30 1.38 -19.36
CA PHE A 26 10.56 -0.04 -19.40
C PHE A 26 9.78 -0.72 -20.53
N GLY A 27 8.51 -0.37 -20.72
CA GLY A 27 7.69 -0.88 -21.83
C GLY A 27 8.24 -0.47 -23.20
N TRP A 28 8.71 0.76 -23.34
CA TRP A 28 9.36 1.23 -24.56
C TRP A 28 10.68 0.49 -24.83
N TRP A 29 11.53 0.34 -23.82
CA TRP A 29 12.79 -0.40 -23.93
C TRP A 29 12.56 -1.88 -24.30
N ALA A 30 11.52 -2.52 -23.76
CA ALA A 30 11.17 -3.90 -24.03
C ALA A 30 10.43 -4.10 -25.38
N ASN A 31 10.27 -3.04 -26.18
CA ASN A 31 9.52 -3.05 -27.44
C ASN A 31 8.10 -3.66 -27.32
N TRP A 32 7.41 -3.33 -26.20
CA TRP A 32 6.07 -3.85 -26.01
C TRP A 32 5.09 -3.21 -27.01
N PRO A 33 4.35 -4.02 -27.77
CA PRO A 33 3.32 -3.50 -28.65
C PRO A 33 2.20 -2.89 -27.78
N GLY A 34 1.96 -1.60 -27.94
CA GLY A 34 0.83 -0.94 -27.31
C GLY A 34 1.12 -0.28 -25.96
N LEU A 35 2.09 0.65 -25.94
CA LEU A 35 2.35 1.50 -24.78
C LEU A 35 1.07 2.11 -24.18
N GLY A 36 0.07 2.44 -25.01
CA GLY A 36 -1.23 2.92 -24.55
C GLY A 36 -1.97 1.95 -23.65
N TRP A 37 -1.91 0.65 -23.93
CA TRP A 37 -2.52 -0.37 -23.08
C TRP A 37 -1.81 -0.53 -21.74
N ILE A 38 -0.49 -0.37 -21.72
CA ILE A 38 0.31 -0.41 -20.48
C ILE A 38 -0.09 0.74 -19.59
N VAL A 39 -0.18 1.95 -20.13
CA VAL A 39 -0.60 3.14 -19.40
C VAL A 39 -2.04 3.00 -18.90
N ALA A 40 -2.96 2.50 -19.74
CA ALA A 40 -4.35 2.27 -19.35
C ALA A 40 -4.50 1.21 -18.24
N ALA A 41 -3.69 0.16 -18.29
CA ALA A 41 -3.71 -0.90 -17.29
C ALA A 41 -3.01 -0.52 -15.97
N TYR A 42 -2.09 0.45 -16.00
CA TYR A 42 -1.32 0.85 -14.83
C TYR A 42 -2.21 1.25 -13.64
N LEU A 43 -3.19 2.11 -13.85
CA LEU A 43 -4.06 2.57 -12.77
C LEU A 43 -4.85 1.44 -12.10
N PRO A 44 -5.57 0.55 -12.84
CA PRO A 44 -6.22 -0.61 -12.24
C PRO A 44 -5.24 -1.53 -11.49
N ILE A 45 -4.07 -1.81 -12.08
CA ILE A 45 -3.04 -2.63 -11.44
C ILE A 45 -2.54 -1.99 -10.16
N ARG A 46 -2.30 -0.68 -10.18
CA ARG A 46 -1.86 0.07 -9.00
C ARG A 46 -2.90 0.05 -7.88
N TRP A 47 -4.20 0.18 -8.24
CA TRP A 47 -5.31 0.04 -7.31
C TRP A 47 -5.37 -1.34 -6.67
N LEU A 48 -5.29 -2.41 -7.47
CA LEU A 48 -5.29 -3.79 -6.98
C LEU A 48 -4.08 -4.08 -6.09
N SER A 49 -2.91 -3.57 -6.47
CA SER A 49 -1.69 -3.71 -5.68
C SER A 49 -1.80 -3.01 -4.33
N LEU A 50 -2.36 -1.80 -4.31
CA LEU A 50 -2.60 -1.07 -3.07
C LEU A 50 -3.63 -1.78 -2.20
N ALA A 51 -4.73 -2.26 -2.78
CA ALA A 51 -5.74 -3.02 -2.05
C ALA A 51 -5.15 -4.30 -1.44
N ALA A 52 -4.30 -5.03 -2.17
CA ALA A 52 -3.60 -6.19 -1.64
C ALA A 52 -2.67 -5.83 -0.47
N HIS A 53 -1.95 -4.70 -0.57
CA HIS A 53 -1.10 -4.18 0.49
C HIS A 53 -1.89 -3.88 1.77
N GLU A 54 -2.96 -3.09 1.66
CA GLU A 54 -3.79 -2.73 2.81
C GLU A 54 -4.47 -3.97 3.42
N TYR A 55 -4.91 -4.91 2.57
CA TYR A 55 -5.45 -6.18 3.04
C TYR A 55 -4.41 -7.02 3.81
N GLY A 56 -3.15 -6.95 3.39
CA GLY A 56 -2.03 -7.53 4.15
C GLY A 56 -1.93 -6.97 5.57
N HIS A 57 -2.08 -5.66 5.76
CA HIS A 57 -2.15 -5.04 7.09
C HIS A 57 -3.36 -5.51 7.90
N VAL A 58 -4.51 -5.72 7.27
CA VAL A 58 -5.70 -6.28 7.94
C VAL A 58 -5.44 -7.70 8.44
N ILE A 59 -4.82 -8.55 7.61
CA ILE A 59 -4.43 -9.92 8.01
C ILE A 59 -3.41 -9.85 9.16
N GLY A 60 -2.39 -9.01 9.03
CA GLY A 60 -1.37 -8.82 10.07
C GLY A 60 -1.97 -8.34 11.40
N ALA A 61 -2.93 -7.43 11.36
CA ALA A 61 -3.68 -6.99 12.53
C ALA A 61 -4.47 -8.16 13.17
N GLY A 62 -5.15 -8.97 12.36
CA GLY A 62 -5.88 -10.15 12.83
C GLY A 62 -4.96 -11.18 13.50
N LEU A 63 -3.80 -11.46 12.90
CA LEU A 63 -2.79 -12.35 13.48
C LEU A 63 -2.16 -11.78 14.76
N GLY A 64 -2.14 -10.46 14.89
CA GLY A 64 -1.67 -9.73 16.08
C GLY A 64 -2.76 -9.48 17.13
N ASP A 65 -3.94 -10.10 17.01
CA ASP A 65 -5.09 -9.86 17.91
C ASP A 65 -5.45 -8.37 18.05
N MET A 66 -5.37 -7.64 16.96
CA MET A 66 -5.79 -6.25 16.89
C MET A 66 -7.20 -6.13 16.31
N LYS A 67 -7.93 -5.12 16.73
CA LYS A 67 -9.24 -4.77 16.15
C LYS A 67 -9.05 -3.72 15.07
N VAL A 68 -9.29 -4.09 13.81
CA VAL A 68 -9.29 -3.11 12.71
C VAL A 68 -10.48 -2.18 12.84
N ARG A 69 -10.23 -0.87 12.79
CA ARG A 69 -11.25 0.20 12.88
C ARG A 69 -11.56 0.80 11.52
N THR A 70 -10.51 1.08 10.74
CA THR A 70 -10.65 1.74 9.47
C THR A 70 -9.67 1.15 8.48
N VAL A 71 -10.12 0.91 7.27
CA VAL A 71 -9.30 0.57 6.10
C VAL A 71 -9.52 1.66 5.07
N SER A 72 -8.47 2.39 4.72
CA SER A 72 -8.51 3.40 3.67
C SER A 72 -7.61 2.98 2.52
N ILE A 73 -8.18 2.84 1.34
CA ILE A 73 -7.45 2.50 0.12
C ILE A 73 -7.50 3.72 -0.79
N GLY A 74 -6.34 4.27 -1.12
CA GLY A 74 -6.24 5.50 -1.92
C GLY A 74 -6.32 6.78 -1.09
N THR A 75 -6.02 7.89 -1.75
CA THR A 75 -6.00 9.25 -1.20
C THR A 75 -6.88 10.20 -2.01
N GLY A 76 -6.98 11.44 -1.55
CA GLY A 76 -7.82 12.47 -2.19
C GLY A 76 -9.28 12.40 -1.77
N PRO A 77 -10.20 12.92 -2.61
CA PRO A 77 -11.62 12.80 -2.35
C PRO A 77 -11.99 11.35 -2.14
N SER A 78 -12.61 11.03 -1.01
CA SER A 78 -12.89 9.65 -0.61
C SER A 78 -14.38 9.42 -0.38
N THR A 79 -14.81 8.19 -0.69
CA THR A 79 -16.17 7.72 -0.42
C THR A 79 -16.12 6.64 0.63
N VAL A 80 -16.99 6.73 1.63
CA VAL A 80 -17.20 5.66 2.61
C VAL A 80 -18.11 4.62 1.96
N ILE A 81 -17.57 3.40 1.75
CA ILE A 81 -18.32 2.28 1.17
C ILE A 81 -19.04 1.51 2.28
N HIS A 82 -18.36 1.38 3.43
CA HIS A 82 -18.90 0.69 4.59
C HIS A 82 -18.65 1.54 5.84
N SER A 83 -19.73 1.90 6.54
CA SER A 83 -19.67 2.85 7.66
C SER A 83 -19.62 2.18 9.05
N HIS A 84 -19.63 0.85 9.11
CA HIS A 84 -19.54 0.11 10.37
C HIS A 84 -18.10 -0.40 10.60
N ASP A 85 -17.81 -0.95 11.77
CA ASP A 85 -16.50 -1.52 12.09
C ASP A 85 -16.22 -2.81 11.29
N PRO A 86 -15.16 -2.89 10.50
CA PRO A 86 -14.25 -1.80 10.14
C PRO A 86 -14.84 -0.87 9.07
N GLU A 87 -14.64 0.44 9.24
CA GLU A 87 -15.02 1.41 8.22
C GLU A 87 -14.12 1.25 6.98
N LEU A 88 -14.72 1.15 5.79
CA LEU A 88 -14.00 1.06 4.52
C LEU A 88 -14.14 2.36 3.74
N ARG A 89 -13.03 3.00 3.43
CA ARG A 89 -12.92 4.22 2.61
C ARG A 89 -12.17 3.96 1.32
N LEU A 90 -12.68 4.49 0.22
CA LEU A 90 -11.95 4.54 -1.04
C LEU A 90 -11.67 5.99 -1.43
N GLY A 91 -10.42 6.32 -1.60
CA GLY A 91 -9.97 7.59 -2.13
C GLY A 91 -9.83 7.53 -3.65
N LEU A 92 -9.82 8.63 -4.34
CA LEU A 92 -9.78 8.70 -5.81
C LEU A 92 -8.42 8.27 -6.39
N TRP A 93 -7.32 8.52 -5.69
CA TRP A 93 -5.97 8.30 -6.19
C TRP A 93 -5.32 7.09 -5.52
N PRO A 94 -4.81 6.09 -6.26
CA PRO A 94 -4.17 4.90 -5.70
C PRO A 94 -2.72 5.17 -5.26
N SER A 95 -2.48 6.28 -4.56
CA SER A 95 -1.14 6.69 -4.16
C SER A 95 -0.67 6.06 -2.86
N SER A 96 -1.54 5.98 -1.87
CA SER A 96 -1.29 5.34 -0.57
C SER A 96 -2.60 4.95 0.10
N GLY A 97 -2.51 4.15 1.14
CA GLY A 97 -3.63 3.78 2.01
C GLY A 97 -3.17 3.72 3.46
N PHE A 98 -4.05 3.30 4.32
CA PHE A 98 -3.74 3.00 5.71
C PHE A 98 -4.78 2.07 6.35
N VAL A 99 -4.33 1.31 7.32
CA VAL A 99 -5.20 0.51 8.19
C VAL A 99 -5.01 0.99 9.62
N LEU A 100 -6.08 1.45 10.25
CA LEU A 100 -6.11 1.77 11.68
C LEU A 100 -6.59 0.55 12.45
N ALA A 101 -5.78 0.10 13.39
CA ALA A 101 -6.11 -1.02 14.26
C ALA A 101 -5.71 -0.72 15.70
N ASP A 102 -6.59 -1.14 16.62
CA ASP A 102 -6.37 -1.00 18.06
C ASP A 102 -5.98 -2.35 18.66
N LEU A 103 -5.10 -2.33 19.65
CA LEU A 103 -4.79 -3.51 20.45
C LEU A 103 -6.02 -3.92 21.27
N ARG A 104 -6.37 -5.21 21.24
CA ARG A 104 -7.44 -5.75 22.09
C ARG A 104 -6.97 -5.98 23.51
N THR A 105 -5.71 -6.37 23.65
CA THR A 105 -5.09 -6.63 24.96
C THR A 105 -3.70 -5.99 25.01
N ALA A 106 -3.31 -5.52 26.19
CA ALA A 106 -2.00 -4.88 26.38
C ALA A 106 -0.82 -5.88 26.46
N SER A 107 -1.08 -7.17 26.33
CA SER A 107 -0.11 -8.21 26.72
C SER A 107 1.01 -8.48 25.71
N ASP A 108 0.86 -8.12 24.43
CA ASP A 108 1.91 -8.35 23.42
C ASP A 108 1.95 -7.26 22.34
N ASP A 109 2.10 -6.02 22.78
CA ASP A 109 2.06 -4.81 21.95
C ASP A 109 3.10 -4.84 20.82
N ARG A 110 4.32 -5.32 21.08
CA ARG A 110 5.42 -5.30 20.08
C ARG A 110 5.17 -6.29 18.95
N ARG A 111 4.74 -7.52 19.29
CA ARG A 111 4.47 -8.57 18.30
C ARG A 111 3.29 -8.16 17.43
N SER A 112 2.21 -7.70 18.03
CA SER A 112 1.01 -7.26 17.32
C SER A 112 1.30 -6.13 16.35
N LYS A 113 2.03 -5.11 16.79
CA LYS A 113 2.47 -4.00 15.94
C LYS A 113 3.39 -4.47 14.80
N LEU A 114 4.30 -5.40 15.08
CA LEU A 114 5.19 -5.95 14.05
C LEU A 114 4.42 -6.73 12.99
N LEU A 115 3.50 -7.62 13.39
CA LEU A 115 2.66 -8.37 12.47
C LEU A 115 1.79 -7.45 11.61
N HIS A 116 1.19 -6.42 12.23
CA HIS A 116 0.45 -5.42 11.50
C HIS A 116 1.34 -4.65 10.51
N ALA A 117 2.49 -4.13 10.95
CA ALA A 117 3.39 -3.34 10.11
C ALA A 117 3.97 -4.14 8.94
N THR A 118 4.30 -5.41 9.14
CA THR A 118 4.88 -6.27 8.09
C THR A 118 3.84 -6.87 7.15
N GLY A 119 2.56 -6.86 7.51
CA GLY A 119 1.48 -7.47 6.73
C GLY A 119 1.39 -6.95 5.30
N GLY A 120 1.40 -5.62 5.09
CA GLY A 120 1.35 -5.01 3.78
C GLY A 120 2.53 -5.38 2.88
N PRO A 121 3.78 -5.16 3.30
CA PRO A 121 4.96 -5.59 2.55
C PRO A 121 4.97 -7.10 2.24
N ALA A 122 4.55 -7.94 3.19
CA ALA A 122 4.45 -9.39 2.98
C ALA A 122 3.43 -9.74 1.90
N ALA A 123 2.27 -9.08 1.86
CA ALA A 123 1.29 -9.28 0.81
C ALA A 123 1.84 -8.90 -0.57
N ASN A 124 2.52 -7.75 -0.69
CA ASN A 124 3.16 -7.35 -1.94
C ASN A 124 4.23 -8.34 -2.40
N LEU A 125 5.03 -8.86 -1.47
CA LEU A 125 6.05 -9.87 -1.76
C LEU A 125 5.39 -11.17 -2.26
N LEU A 126 4.33 -11.62 -1.64
CA LEU A 126 3.59 -12.81 -2.07
C LEU A 126 3.00 -12.64 -3.47
N VAL A 127 2.41 -11.48 -3.76
CA VAL A 127 1.90 -11.18 -5.12
C VAL A 127 3.04 -11.17 -6.13
N LEU A 128 4.18 -10.55 -5.80
CA LEU A 128 5.36 -10.53 -6.68
C LEU A 128 5.88 -11.94 -6.97
N VAL A 129 6.03 -12.78 -5.95
CA VAL A 129 6.45 -14.18 -6.09
C VAL A 129 5.45 -14.97 -6.95
N GLY A 130 4.16 -14.79 -6.71
CA GLY A 130 3.11 -15.42 -7.52
C GLY A 130 3.20 -15.03 -9.00
N LEU A 131 3.43 -13.74 -9.29
CA LEU A 131 3.62 -13.24 -10.66
C LEU A 131 4.90 -13.80 -11.29
N LEU A 132 5.99 -13.93 -10.56
CA LEU A 132 7.24 -14.52 -11.07
C LEU A 132 7.08 -16.00 -11.44
N ILE A 133 6.33 -16.75 -10.63
CA ILE A 133 6.05 -18.19 -10.90
C ILE A 133 5.13 -18.33 -12.11
N TRP A 134 4.08 -17.52 -12.19
CA TRP A 134 3.09 -17.61 -13.27
C TRP A 134 3.61 -17.11 -14.61
N ARG A 135 4.66 -16.26 -14.60
CA ARG A 135 5.26 -15.64 -15.81
C ARG A 135 4.20 -15.01 -16.73
N PRO A 136 3.39 -14.11 -16.23
CA PRO A 136 2.34 -13.47 -17.01
C PRO A 136 2.94 -12.66 -18.17
N GLY A 137 2.14 -12.43 -19.22
CA GLY A 137 2.52 -11.58 -20.35
C GLY A 137 2.78 -10.10 -19.95
N PRO A 138 2.75 -9.18 -20.91
CA PRO A 138 3.14 -7.76 -20.69
C PRO A 138 2.48 -7.09 -19.50
N LEU A 139 1.18 -7.35 -19.25
CA LEU A 139 0.47 -6.81 -18.08
C LEU A 139 1.04 -7.30 -16.74
N GLY A 140 1.51 -8.54 -16.70
CA GLY A 140 2.15 -9.08 -15.52
C GLY A 140 3.50 -8.43 -15.22
N TRP A 141 4.25 -8.03 -16.23
CA TRP A 141 5.47 -7.26 -16.03
C TRP A 141 5.18 -5.89 -15.45
N VAL A 142 4.08 -5.22 -15.90
CA VAL A 142 3.60 -3.98 -15.28
C VAL A 142 3.26 -4.22 -13.81
N ALA A 143 2.51 -5.29 -13.50
CA ALA A 143 2.15 -5.64 -12.14
C ALA A 143 3.39 -5.91 -11.27
N MET A 144 4.39 -6.64 -11.78
CA MET A 144 5.64 -6.88 -11.06
C MET A 144 6.41 -5.58 -10.80
N ALA A 145 6.51 -4.69 -11.79
CA ALA A 145 7.16 -3.39 -11.61
C ALA A 145 6.47 -2.55 -10.51
N VAL A 146 5.13 -2.51 -10.53
CA VAL A 146 4.34 -1.83 -9.49
C VAL A 146 4.60 -2.44 -8.11
N GLN A 147 4.59 -3.78 -7.99
CA GLN A 147 4.87 -4.45 -6.71
C GLN A 147 6.29 -4.17 -6.20
N MET A 148 7.29 -4.17 -7.08
CA MET A 148 8.67 -3.85 -6.70
C MET A 148 8.79 -2.40 -6.21
N VAL A 149 8.19 -1.43 -6.89
CA VAL A 149 8.23 -0.03 -6.46
C VAL A 149 7.52 0.11 -5.11
N MET A 150 6.36 -0.53 -4.91
CA MET A 150 5.67 -0.51 -3.63
C MET A 150 6.50 -1.11 -2.50
N LEU A 151 7.18 -2.23 -2.73
CA LEU A 151 8.07 -2.82 -1.73
C LEU A 151 9.24 -1.88 -1.39
N LEU A 152 9.91 -1.33 -2.40
CA LEU A 152 11.01 -0.40 -2.19
C LEU A 152 10.57 0.85 -1.42
N THR A 153 9.46 1.46 -1.80
CA THR A 153 8.93 2.65 -1.12
C THR A 153 8.52 2.34 0.32
N THR A 154 7.92 1.19 0.57
CA THR A 154 7.53 0.78 1.92
C THR A 154 8.75 0.53 2.81
N LEU A 155 9.80 -0.09 2.27
CA LEU A 155 11.03 -0.35 3.01
C LEU A 155 11.84 0.93 3.30
N THR A 156 11.77 1.93 2.39
CA THR A 156 12.48 3.21 2.57
C THR A 156 11.73 4.20 3.45
N VAL A 157 10.40 4.14 3.47
CA VAL A 157 9.54 5.04 4.29
C VAL A 157 9.24 4.44 5.67
N ALA A 158 9.60 3.20 5.91
CA ALA A 158 9.51 2.54 7.21
C ALA A 158 10.49 3.16 8.25
N GLU A 159 10.56 4.48 8.35
CA GLU A 159 10.73 5.12 9.65
C GLU A 159 9.49 4.76 10.48
N VAL A 160 9.57 3.60 11.10
CA VAL A 160 8.62 3.19 12.13
C VAL A 160 8.77 4.22 13.26
N ARG A 161 8.06 5.31 13.17
CA ARG A 161 7.80 6.16 14.33
C ARG A 161 6.95 5.31 15.27
N ILE A 162 7.64 4.55 16.10
CA ILE A 162 7.01 3.89 17.24
C ILE A 162 6.62 5.06 18.17
N PRO A 163 5.31 5.40 18.28
CA PRO A 163 4.92 6.43 19.22
C PRO A 163 5.35 5.95 20.62
N GLY A 164 6.17 6.74 21.29
CA GLY A 164 6.65 6.46 22.63
C GLY A 164 8.13 6.05 22.76
N LEU A 165 8.88 5.88 21.68
CA LEU A 165 10.33 5.60 21.80
C LEU A 165 11.21 6.85 21.59
N GLY A 166 10.64 7.98 21.16
CA GLY A 166 11.37 9.22 20.86
C GLY A 166 11.21 10.35 21.86
N ASP A 167 10.32 10.25 22.83
CA ASP A 167 9.97 11.39 23.70
C ASP A 167 10.50 11.29 25.14
N LYS A 168 11.49 10.45 25.39
CA LYS A 168 12.14 10.39 26.70
C LYS A 168 13.66 10.37 26.53
N VAL A 169 14.22 11.54 26.22
CA VAL A 169 15.57 11.90 26.68
C VAL A 169 15.45 13.28 27.32
N PRO A 170 15.76 13.40 28.60
CA PRO A 170 15.75 14.67 29.34
C PRO A 170 16.86 15.59 28.84
#